data_aadc4f6196a06176ff6ad8b20ee43976
#
_entry.id   aadc4f6196a06176ff6ad8b20ee43976
#
_cell.length_a   1.000
_cell.length_b   1.000
_cell.length_c   1.000
_cell.angle_alpha   90.00
_cell.angle_beta   90.00
_cell.angle_gamma   90.00
#
_symmetry.space_group_name_H-M   'P 1'
#
loop_
_entity.id
_entity.type
_entity.pdbx_description
1 polymer ?
#
loop_
_entity_poly.entity_id
_entity_poly.type
_entity_poly.pdbx_seq_one_letter_code
_entity_poly.pdbx_strand_id
1 'polypeptide(L)'
;MEYFDIEELEEAAKRILKDNPKNLSVTEFMGHLNALHERDLVSSHYGCNNPADLVLLMASKFKFMKIIGDGSGTFSINVCKEVISQGYGYV
;
A
#
# COMPACT_ATOMS: atom_id res chain seq x y z
N MET A 1 21.23 -1.43 4.80
CA MET A 1 20.19 -1.46 5.33
C MET A 1 19.05 -2.06 4.73
N GLU A 2 18.24 -2.46 5.31
CA GLU A 2 17.54 -3.54 4.90
C GLU A 2 16.09 -3.30 4.94
N TYR A 3 15.62 -2.24 4.33
CA TYR A 3 14.21 -2.01 4.15
C TYR A 3 13.99 -1.44 2.76
N PHE A 4 12.76 -1.58 2.26
CA PHE A 4 12.42 -1.05 0.93
C PHE A 4 12.55 0.47 0.93
N ASP A 5 13.10 1.04 -0.14
CA ASP A 5 13.02 2.47 -0.34
C ASP A 5 11.63 2.78 -0.92
N ILE A 6 11.37 4.05 -1.18
CA ILE A 6 10.04 4.48 -1.64
C ILE A 6 9.68 3.86 -2.99
N GLU A 7 10.64 3.76 -3.89
CA GLU A 7 10.38 3.18 -5.20
C GLU A 7 10.07 1.69 -5.09
N GLU A 8 10.77 0.99 -4.22
CA GLU A 8 10.50 -0.42 -3.99
C GLU A 8 9.14 -0.63 -3.36
N LEU A 9 8.74 0.25 -2.41
CA LEU A 9 7.42 0.19 -1.83
C LEU A 9 6.34 0.41 -2.89
N GLU A 10 6.58 1.34 -3.80
CA GLU A 10 5.62 1.62 -4.85
C GLU A 10 5.41 0.40 -5.73
N GLU A 11 6.49 -0.22 -6.18
CA GLU A 11 6.38 -1.40 -7.02
C GLU A 11 5.72 -2.55 -6.30
N ALA A 12 6.07 -2.75 -5.04
CA ALA A 12 5.46 -3.82 -4.24
C ALA A 12 3.96 -3.57 -4.08
N ALA A 13 3.57 -2.34 -3.79
CA ALA A 13 2.16 -2.01 -3.62
C ALA A 13 1.38 -2.22 -4.91
N LYS A 14 1.93 -1.82 -6.05
CA LYS A 14 1.27 -2.04 -7.33
C LYS A 14 1.03 -3.53 -7.56
N ARG A 15 2.03 -4.34 -7.28
CA ARG A 15 1.92 -5.78 -7.49
C ARG A 15 0.87 -6.39 -6.58
N ILE A 16 0.87 -6.01 -5.32
CA ILE A 16 -0.09 -6.53 -4.35
C ILE A 16 -1.52 -6.20 -4.77
N LEU A 17 -1.76 -4.95 -5.13
CA LEU A 17 -3.11 -4.51 -5.47
C LEU A 17 -3.56 -5.09 -6.81
N LYS A 18 -2.63 -5.31 -7.73
CA LYS A 18 -2.96 -5.96 -9.00
C LYS A 18 -3.36 -7.40 -8.79
N ASP A 19 -2.63 -8.10 -7.93
CA ASP A 19 -2.88 -9.53 -7.69
C ASP A 19 -4.06 -9.78 -6.76
N ASN A 20 -4.51 -8.76 -6.05
CA ASN A 20 -5.60 -8.87 -5.08
C ASN A 20 -6.66 -7.82 -5.36
N PRO A 21 -7.52 -8.05 -6.36
CA PRO A 21 -8.48 -7.03 -6.80
C PRO A 21 -9.69 -6.93 -5.86
N LYS A 22 -9.44 -6.81 -4.59
CA LYS A 22 -10.47 -6.66 -3.57
C LYS A 22 -9.96 -5.70 -2.53
N ASN A 23 -10.85 -5.25 -1.65
CA ASN A 23 -10.43 -4.39 -0.55
C ASN A 23 -9.59 -5.21 0.43
N LEU A 24 -8.41 -4.73 0.72
CA LEU A 24 -7.51 -5.38 1.68
C LEU A 24 -7.48 -4.58 2.96
N SER A 25 -7.54 -5.27 4.09
CA SER A 25 -7.32 -4.61 5.37
C SER A 25 -5.83 -4.23 5.49
N VAL A 26 -5.52 -3.36 6.45
CA VAL A 26 -4.13 -3.01 6.71
C VAL A 26 -3.32 -4.27 7.01
N THR A 27 -3.87 -5.16 7.84
CA THR A 27 -3.17 -6.40 8.20
C THR A 27 -2.90 -7.26 6.97
N GLU A 28 -3.89 -7.40 6.10
CA GLU A 28 -3.71 -8.19 4.88
C GLU A 28 -2.68 -7.56 3.95
N PHE A 29 -2.77 -6.25 3.77
CA PHE A 29 -1.83 -5.56 2.89
C PHE A 29 -0.40 -5.69 3.43
N MET A 30 -0.22 -5.47 4.73
CA MET A 30 1.10 -5.58 5.32
C MET A 30 1.62 -7.01 5.28
N GLY A 31 0.74 -7.99 5.41
CA GLY A 31 1.15 -9.38 5.25
C GLY A 31 1.72 -9.66 3.88
N HIS A 32 1.07 -9.16 2.83
CA HIS A 32 1.58 -9.33 1.48
C HIS A 32 2.90 -8.57 1.29
N LEU A 33 2.97 -7.37 1.85
CA LEU A 33 4.16 -6.55 1.71
C LEU A 33 5.36 -7.20 2.40
N ASN A 34 5.15 -7.71 3.60
CA ASN A 34 6.21 -8.40 4.33
C ASN A 34 6.66 -9.66 3.60
N ALA A 35 5.73 -10.36 2.97
CA ALA A 35 6.08 -11.56 2.22
C ALA A 35 6.96 -11.22 1.02
N LEU A 36 6.67 -10.13 0.33
CA LEU A 36 7.49 -9.71 -0.80
C LEU A 36 8.88 -9.25 -0.34
N HIS A 37 8.94 -8.62 0.81
CA HIS A 37 10.20 -8.13 1.34
C HIS A 37 11.01 -9.24 2.01
N GLU A 38 10.35 -10.34 2.34
CA GLU A 38 10.95 -11.50 3.01
C GLU A 38 11.41 -11.19 4.42
N ARG A 39 10.85 -10.14 5.03
CA ARG A 39 11.07 -9.81 6.42
C ARG A 39 10.03 -8.78 6.83
N ASP A 40 9.84 -8.62 8.12
CA ASP A 40 8.89 -7.65 8.62
C ASP A 40 9.41 -6.24 8.38
N LEU A 41 8.56 -5.41 7.81
CA LEU A 41 8.87 -4.00 7.66
C LEU A 41 8.61 -3.28 8.98
N VAL A 42 9.52 -2.40 9.33
CA VAL A 42 9.42 -1.65 10.57
C VAL A 42 8.93 -0.25 10.24
N SER A 43 7.75 0.09 10.75
CA SER A 43 7.13 1.37 10.43
C SER A 43 8.01 2.56 10.77
N SER A 44 8.81 2.46 11.83
CA SER A 44 9.67 3.57 12.23
C SER A 44 10.76 3.87 11.23
N HIS A 45 11.11 2.94 10.36
CA HIS A 45 12.08 3.22 9.30
C HIS A 45 11.55 4.27 8.32
N TYR A 46 10.24 4.47 8.32
CA TYR A 46 9.60 5.43 7.41
C TYR A 46 9.00 6.61 8.18
N GLY A 47 9.39 6.76 9.43
CA GLY A 47 8.88 7.84 10.26
C GLY A 47 7.45 7.64 10.72
N CYS A 48 6.97 6.41 10.74
CA CYS A 48 5.60 6.10 11.12
C CYS A 48 5.54 5.37 12.45
N ASN A 49 4.45 5.55 13.17
CA ASN A 49 4.29 4.95 14.49
C ASN A 49 3.74 3.54 14.46
N ASN A 50 3.04 3.18 13.38
CA ASN A 50 2.41 1.88 13.29
C ASN A 50 2.16 1.55 11.81
N PRO A 51 1.78 0.29 11.51
CA PRO A 51 1.56 -0.09 10.10
C PRO A 51 0.45 0.70 9.42
N ALA A 52 -0.60 1.10 10.14
CA ALA A 52 -1.66 1.88 9.53
C ALA A 52 -1.13 3.23 9.05
N ASP A 53 -0.27 3.86 9.86
CA ASP A 53 0.34 5.13 9.46
C ASP A 53 1.22 4.94 8.23
N LEU A 54 1.94 3.83 8.15
CA LEU A 54 2.78 3.55 6.99
C LEU A 54 1.92 3.40 5.73
N VAL A 55 0.80 2.69 5.83
CA VAL A 55 -0.10 2.52 4.69
C VAL A 55 -0.68 3.87 4.26
N LEU A 56 -1.04 4.71 5.21
CA LEU A 56 -1.55 6.04 4.88
C LEU A 56 -0.48 6.89 4.22
N LEU A 57 0.75 6.79 4.69
CA LEU A 57 1.86 7.49 4.05
C LEU A 57 2.03 7.03 2.61
N MET A 58 1.99 5.72 2.38
CA MET A 58 2.10 5.18 1.03
C MET A 58 0.98 5.70 0.15
N ALA A 59 -0.25 5.69 0.66
CA ALA A 59 -1.39 6.17 -0.12
C ALA A 59 -1.26 7.66 -0.45
N SER A 60 -0.63 8.43 0.41
CA SER A 60 -0.43 9.85 0.15
C SER A 60 0.59 10.09 -0.94
N LYS A 61 1.49 9.15 -1.15
CA LYS A 61 2.54 9.27 -2.17
C LYS A 61 2.19 8.55 -3.46
N PHE A 62 1.42 7.48 -3.37
CA PHE A 62 1.11 6.63 -4.52
C PHE A 62 -0.33 6.84 -4.93
N LYS A 63 -0.55 7.53 -6.02
CA LYS A 63 -1.90 7.92 -6.43
C LYS A 63 -2.78 6.72 -6.81
N PHE A 64 -2.17 5.60 -7.11
CA PHE A 64 -2.95 4.41 -7.45
C PHE A 64 -3.56 3.73 -6.22
N MET A 65 -3.15 4.10 -5.02
CA MET A 65 -3.71 3.50 -3.80
C MET A 65 -4.92 4.30 -3.33
N LYS A 66 -5.99 3.58 -3.04
CA LYS A 66 -7.22 4.17 -2.57
C LYS A 66 -7.51 3.70 -1.15
N ILE A 67 -7.79 4.64 -0.27
CA ILE A 67 -8.16 4.34 1.12
C ILE A 67 -9.68 4.35 1.20
N ILE A 68 -10.23 3.28 1.75
CA ILE A 68 -11.68 3.14 1.88
C ILE A 68 -12.02 3.03 3.36
N GLY A 69 -12.60 4.09 3.91
CA GLY A 69 -13.02 4.08 5.30
C GLY A 69 -14.31 3.29 5.47
N ASP A 70 -14.45 2.65 6.61
CA ASP A 70 -15.64 1.85 6.88
C ASP A 70 -16.51 2.47 7.98
N GLY A 71 -16.16 3.64 8.44
CA GLY A 71 -16.94 4.34 9.45
C GLY A 71 -16.68 3.92 10.88
N SER A 72 -15.80 2.96 11.10
CA SER A 72 -15.52 2.47 12.44
C SER A 72 -14.12 2.84 12.93
N GLY A 73 -13.43 3.70 12.19
CA GLY A 73 -12.06 4.06 12.54
C GLY A 73 -11.01 3.20 11.87
N THR A 74 -11.42 2.20 11.11
CA THR A 74 -10.50 1.39 10.31
C THR A 74 -10.71 1.70 8.84
N PHE A 75 -9.84 1.16 8.02
CA PHE A 75 -9.95 1.40 6.59
C PHE A 75 -9.37 0.22 5.82
N SER A 76 -9.70 0.16 4.54
CA SER A 76 -9.19 -0.84 3.62
C SER A 76 -8.45 -0.15 2.49
N ILE A 77 -7.69 -0.92 1.73
CA ILE A 77 -6.89 -0.41 0.63
C ILE A 77 -7.31 -1.11 -0.65
N ASN A 78 -7.41 -0.35 -1.73
CA ASN A 78 -7.65 -0.94 -3.04
C ASN A 78 -6.95 -0.08 -4.08
N VAL A 79 -6.95 -0.54 -5.30
CA VAL A 79 -6.38 0.23 -6.39
C VAL A 79 -7.35 1.32 -6.80
N CYS A 80 -6.82 2.48 -7.14
CA CYS A 80 -7.64 3.58 -7.64
C CYS A 80 -7.87 3.38 -9.13
N LYS A 81 -9.07 2.94 -9.48
CA LYS A 81 -9.37 2.60 -10.87
C LYS A 81 -9.31 3.79 -11.80
N GLU A 82 -9.61 4.98 -11.29
CA GLU A 82 -9.52 6.16 -12.11
C GLU A 82 -8.11 6.44 -12.56
N VAL A 83 -7.16 6.29 -11.65
CA VAL A 83 -5.76 6.49 -11.99
C VAL A 83 -5.32 5.45 -13.01
N ILE A 84 -5.70 4.18 -12.79
CA ILE A 84 -5.33 3.11 -13.69
C ILE A 84 -5.88 3.37 -15.09
N SER A 85 -7.16 3.73 -15.20
CA SER A 85 -7.77 3.86 -16.51
C SER A 85 -7.35 5.15 -17.21
N GLN A 86 -6.92 6.17 -16.48
CA GLN A 86 -6.57 7.44 -17.09
C GLN A 86 -5.08 7.64 -17.26
N GLY A 87 -4.29 7.07 -16.42
CA GLY A 87 -2.88 7.40 -16.39
C GLY A 87 -1.97 6.28 -16.80
N TYR A 88 -2.25 5.09 -16.35
CA TYR A 88 -1.31 4.02 -16.55
C TYR A 88 -1.59 3.20 -17.77
N GLY A 89 -2.79 3.19 -18.23
CA GLY A 89 -3.17 2.26 -19.28
C GLY A 89 -2.80 2.72 -20.64
N TYR A 90 -2.46 3.97 -20.81
CA TYR A 90 -2.28 4.41 -22.15
C TYR A 90 -1.45 5.64 -22.27
N VAL A 91 -0.70 5.89 -21.34
CA VAL A 91 0.16 7.05 -21.51
C VAL A 91 1.23 6.81 -22.53
#